data_7122633dd5299360d2e59838249b2d2e
#
_entry.id   7122633dd5299360d2e59838249b2d2e
#
_cell.length_a   1.000
_cell.length_b   1.000
_cell.length_c   1.000
_cell.angle_alpha   90.00
_cell.angle_beta   90.00
_cell.angle_gamma   90.00
#
_symmetry.space_group_name_H-M   'P 1'
#
loop_
_entity.id
_entity.type
_entity.pdbx_description
1 polymer ?
#
loop_
_entity_poly.entity_id
_entity_poly.type
_entity_poly.pdbx_seq_one_letter_code
_entity_poly.pdbx_strand_id
1 'polypeptide(L)'
;MAQNEQLRANLLRAISHDLRTPLTVISGNASNLLSNEDKFDKETKLRLYGDIYDDSMWLINLVENLLSVTRIEDGRLNLKMSVELIDEVTAESIRHLPRKSAEYQIHLKKNDEFLMAKMDVRLILQVIINLIDNALKYTPAGSVIEVASQKKENMVEVSVSDNGPGISAEAKEHIFEMFYTGTHKIVDSRRSLGLGLSLCRSIIEAHEGSIRVEDNHPHGCIFTFTLPAEEVHLNE
;
A
#
# COMPACT_ATOMS: atom_id res chain seq x y z
N MET A 1 26.56 17.11 -2.71
CA MET A 1 25.56 18.23 -2.79
C MET A 1 24.81 18.23 -4.12
N ALA A 2 25.46 18.32 -5.28
CA ALA A 2 24.78 18.40 -6.60
C ALA A 2 23.86 17.19 -6.93
N GLN A 3 24.23 15.98 -6.56
CA GLN A 3 23.38 14.78 -6.78
C GLN A 3 22.06 14.82 -5.98
N ASN A 4 22.07 15.34 -4.76
CA ASN A 4 20.90 15.46 -3.91
C ASN A 4 19.93 16.56 -4.40
N GLU A 5 20.45 17.65 -4.94
CA GLU A 5 19.62 18.71 -5.56
C GLU A 5 18.97 18.24 -6.86
N GLN A 6 19.73 17.52 -7.70
CA GLN A 6 19.19 16.95 -8.94
C GLN A 6 18.09 15.90 -8.65
N LEU A 7 18.29 15.06 -7.63
CA LEU A 7 17.31 14.09 -7.18
C LEU A 7 16.02 14.77 -6.71
N ARG A 8 16.15 15.83 -5.87
CA ARG A 8 15.00 16.61 -5.40
C ARG A 8 14.26 17.32 -6.55
N ALA A 9 14.96 17.86 -7.52
CA ALA A 9 14.35 18.51 -8.68
C ALA A 9 13.58 17.53 -9.55
N ASN A 10 14.15 16.33 -9.79
CA ASN A 10 13.48 15.26 -10.53
C ASN A 10 12.25 14.74 -9.79
N LEU A 11 12.35 14.62 -8.47
CA LEU A 11 11.26 14.26 -7.57
C LEU A 11 10.08 15.23 -7.69
N LEU A 12 10.33 16.53 -7.52
CA LEU A 12 9.28 17.55 -7.61
C LEU A 12 8.60 17.55 -8.98
N ARG A 13 9.36 17.27 -10.05
CA ARG A 13 8.81 17.17 -11.41
C ARG A 13 7.92 15.93 -11.56
N ALA A 14 8.36 14.78 -11.08
CA ALA A 14 7.58 13.55 -11.11
C ALA A 14 6.28 13.68 -10.29
N ILE A 15 6.37 14.18 -9.06
CA ILE A 15 5.20 14.43 -8.19
C ILE A 15 4.23 15.40 -8.88
N SER A 16 4.73 16.51 -9.45
CA SER A 16 3.87 17.51 -10.11
C SER A 16 3.15 16.93 -11.31
N HIS A 17 3.80 16.06 -12.08
CA HIS A 17 3.18 15.36 -13.20
C HIS A 17 2.08 14.41 -12.72
N ASP A 18 2.39 13.59 -11.71
CA ASP A 18 1.48 12.54 -11.23
C ASP A 18 0.30 13.10 -10.42
N LEU A 19 0.47 14.26 -9.78
CA LEU A 19 -0.65 15.00 -9.18
C LEU A 19 -1.57 15.61 -10.25
N ARG A 20 -1.03 16.09 -11.36
CA ARG A 20 -1.82 16.77 -12.41
C ARG A 20 -2.81 15.84 -13.09
N THR A 21 -2.43 14.60 -13.34
CA THR A 21 -3.26 13.63 -14.07
C THR A 21 -4.59 13.36 -13.37
N PRO A 22 -4.65 12.90 -12.11
CA PRO A 22 -5.92 12.68 -11.40
C PRO A 22 -6.70 13.98 -11.18
N LEU A 23 -6.03 15.10 -10.89
CA LEU A 23 -6.69 16.39 -10.75
C LEU A 23 -7.41 16.81 -12.06
N THR A 24 -6.82 16.51 -13.22
CA THR A 24 -7.44 16.78 -14.52
C THR A 24 -8.66 15.88 -14.73
N VAL A 25 -8.60 14.59 -14.34
CA VAL A 25 -9.74 13.66 -14.46
C VAL A 25 -10.86 14.09 -13.51
N ILE A 26 -10.54 14.39 -12.24
CA ILE A 26 -11.52 14.87 -11.25
C ILE A 26 -12.22 16.12 -11.78
N SER A 27 -11.43 17.13 -12.22
CA SER A 27 -11.97 18.39 -12.73
C SER A 27 -12.81 18.19 -14.01
N GLY A 28 -12.34 17.33 -14.93
CA GLY A 28 -13.06 17.00 -16.16
C GLY A 28 -14.37 16.29 -15.90
N ASN A 29 -14.39 15.27 -15.04
CA ASN A 29 -15.59 14.53 -14.68
C ASN A 29 -16.59 15.42 -13.94
N ALA A 30 -16.12 16.24 -12.99
CA ALA A 30 -16.96 17.20 -12.29
C ALA A 30 -17.58 18.24 -13.25
N SER A 31 -16.79 18.80 -14.18
CA SER A 31 -17.27 19.74 -15.20
C SER A 31 -18.30 19.09 -16.13
N ASN A 32 -18.08 17.84 -16.54
CA ASN A 32 -19.03 17.09 -17.36
C ASN A 32 -20.36 16.88 -16.63
N LEU A 33 -20.33 16.51 -15.35
CA LEU A 33 -21.51 16.34 -14.52
C LEU A 33 -22.29 17.64 -14.36
N LEU A 34 -21.58 18.76 -14.11
CA LEU A 34 -22.21 20.09 -13.97
C LEU A 34 -22.86 20.61 -15.27
N SER A 35 -22.21 20.37 -16.43
CA SER A 35 -22.64 20.93 -17.71
C SER A 35 -23.63 20.06 -18.47
N ASN A 36 -23.73 18.76 -18.15
CA ASN A 36 -24.51 17.77 -18.89
C ASN A 36 -25.34 16.86 -18.00
N GLU A 37 -25.72 17.30 -16.81
CA GLU A 37 -26.41 16.46 -15.81
C GLU A 37 -27.61 15.73 -16.39
N ASP A 38 -28.42 16.42 -17.19
CA ASP A 38 -29.67 15.90 -17.79
C ASP A 38 -29.40 14.92 -18.95
N LYS A 39 -28.17 14.89 -19.50
CA LYS A 39 -27.80 14.04 -20.65
C LYS A 39 -27.26 12.68 -20.26
N PHE A 40 -26.80 12.52 -19.01
CA PHE A 40 -26.25 11.28 -18.55
C PHE A 40 -27.29 10.40 -17.87
N ASP A 41 -27.27 9.11 -18.19
CA ASP A 41 -28.03 8.11 -17.46
C ASP A 41 -27.46 7.90 -16.04
N LYS A 42 -28.20 7.19 -15.21
CA LYS A 42 -27.84 6.94 -13.81
C LYS A 42 -26.53 6.17 -13.71
N GLU A 43 -26.28 5.22 -14.60
CA GLU A 43 -25.08 4.39 -14.60
C GLU A 43 -23.84 5.21 -14.92
N THR A 44 -23.90 6.04 -15.96
CA THR A 44 -22.82 6.98 -16.33
C THR A 44 -22.52 7.96 -15.20
N LYS A 45 -23.55 8.53 -14.54
CA LYS A 45 -23.34 9.41 -13.38
C LYS A 45 -22.63 8.70 -12.24
N LEU A 46 -23.06 7.48 -11.87
CA LEU A 46 -22.44 6.70 -10.82
C LEU A 46 -20.98 6.37 -11.14
N ARG A 47 -20.66 6.05 -12.39
CA ARG A 47 -19.29 5.82 -12.84
C ARG A 47 -18.44 7.08 -12.69
N LEU A 48 -18.91 8.23 -13.17
CA LEU A 48 -18.19 9.50 -13.08
C LEU A 48 -17.95 9.93 -11.62
N TYR A 49 -18.95 9.75 -10.73
CA TYR A 49 -18.76 9.98 -9.30
C TYR A 49 -17.74 9.01 -8.68
N GLY A 50 -17.77 7.74 -9.10
CA GLY A 50 -16.81 6.74 -8.69
C GLY A 50 -15.37 7.13 -9.08
N ASP A 51 -15.17 7.52 -10.33
CA ASP A 51 -13.86 7.95 -10.85
C ASP A 51 -13.33 9.19 -10.08
N ILE A 52 -14.19 10.15 -9.76
CA ILE A 52 -13.83 11.34 -8.95
C ILE A 52 -13.40 10.90 -7.54
N TYR A 53 -14.16 10.00 -6.92
CA TYR A 53 -13.88 9.52 -5.58
C TYR A 53 -12.56 8.74 -5.53
N ASP A 54 -12.36 7.80 -6.45
CA ASP A 54 -11.17 6.95 -6.50
C ASP A 54 -9.90 7.78 -6.76
N ASP A 55 -9.95 8.75 -7.68
CA ASP A 55 -8.82 9.66 -7.94
C ASP A 55 -8.54 10.59 -6.75
N SER A 56 -9.58 11.02 -6.02
CA SER A 56 -9.41 11.82 -4.80
C SER A 56 -8.75 11.02 -3.68
N MET A 57 -9.18 9.78 -3.46
CA MET A 57 -8.58 8.88 -2.47
C MET A 57 -7.12 8.54 -2.81
N TRP A 58 -6.82 8.33 -4.10
CA TRP A 58 -5.46 8.13 -4.54
C TRP A 58 -4.56 9.35 -4.24
N LEU A 59 -5.06 10.57 -4.48
CA LEU A 59 -4.33 11.82 -4.15
C LEU A 59 -4.07 11.96 -2.65
N ILE A 60 -5.04 11.63 -1.80
CA ILE A 60 -4.88 11.65 -0.35
C ILE A 60 -3.76 10.68 0.05
N ASN A 61 -3.79 9.44 -0.41
CA ASN A 61 -2.78 8.43 -0.13
C ASN A 61 -1.39 8.87 -0.60
N LEU A 62 -1.30 9.51 -1.78
CA LEU A 62 -0.05 10.03 -2.30
C LEU A 62 0.54 11.11 -1.39
N VAL A 63 -0.27 12.07 -0.95
CA VAL A 63 0.16 13.15 -0.04
C VAL A 63 0.59 12.57 1.33
N GLU A 64 -0.15 11.62 1.87
CA GLU A 64 0.20 10.96 3.14
C GLU A 64 1.52 10.18 3.03
N ASN A 65 1.73 9.46 1.92
CA ASN A 65 2.99 8.76 1.66
C ASN A 65 4.16 9.73 1.59
N LEU A 66 4.00 10.87 0.89
CA LEU A 66 5.04 11.89 0.77
C LEU A 66 5.37 12.53 2.13
N LEU A 67 4.34 12.87 2.93
CA LEU A 67 4.53 13.41 4.27
C LEU A 67 5.21 12.40 5.21
N SER A 68 4.90 11.12 5.07
CA SER A 68 5.52 10.05 5.86
C SER A 68 7.00 9.90 5.50
N VAL A 69 7.35 9.90 4.21
CA VAL A 69 8.75 9.86 3.74
C VAL A 69 9.55 11.06 4.27
N THR A 70 9.01 12.26 4.18
CA THR A 70 9.71 13.47 4.67
C THR A 70 9.95 13.46 6.18
N ARG A 71 8.99 12.93 6.95
CA ARG A 71 9.14 12.79 8.42
C ARG A 71 10.20 11.75 8.79
N ILE A 72 10.32 10.67 8.01
CA ILE A 72 11.34 9.65 8.20
C ILE A 72 12.73 10.20 7.88
N GLU A 73 12.89 10.89 6.74
CA GLU A 73 14.17 11.51 6.35
C GLU A 73 14.65 12.55 7.37
N ASP A 74 13.74 13.31 7.96
CA ASP A 74 14.05 14.29 9.02
C ASP A 74 14.36 13.66 10.39
N GLY A 75 14.26 12.33 10.53
CA GLY A 75 14.39 11.63 11.83
C GLY A 75 13.28 12.00 12.82
N ARG A 76 12.16 12.54 12.33
CA ARG A 76 11.04 13.05 13.16
C ARG A 76 9.84 12.10 13.23
N LEU A 77 10.04 10.84 12.87
CA LEU A 77 8.98 9.84 13.00
C LEU A 77 8.72 9.57 14.49
N ASN A 78 7.75 10.27 15.05
CA ASN A 78 7.32 10.07 16.44
C ASN A 78 6.29 8.93 16.45
N LEU A 79 6.77 7.70 16.69
CA LEU A 79 5.93 6.50 16.75
C LEU A 79 5.05 6.54 18.02
N LYS A 80 3.76 6.30 17.81
CA LYS A 80 2.80 6.07 18.90
C LYS A 80 2.63 4.57 19.09
N MET A 81 3.60 3.97 19.78
CA MET A 81 3.64 2.53 20.00
C MET A 81 2.59 2.08 21.01
N SER A 82 1.81 1.07 20.63
CA SER A 82 0.88 0.32 21.51
C SER A 82 1.03 -1.17 21.24
N VAL A 83 0.58 -2.00 22.19
CA VAL A 83 0.54 -3.47 22.02
C VAL A 83 -0.85 -3.82 21.53
N GLU A 84 -0.92 -4.39 20.34
CA GLU A 84 -2.17 -4.61 19.63
C GLU A 84 -2.26 -6.04 19.06
N LEU A 85 -3.48 -6.53 18.88
CA LEU A 85 -3.76 -7.81 18.24
C LEU A 85 -3.61 -7.67 16.72
N ILE A 86 -2.66 -8.41 16.13
CA ILE A 86 -2.35 -8.28 14.70
C ILE A 86 -3.54 -8.63 13.79
N ASP A 87 -4.38 -9.57 14.20
CA ASP A 87 -5.56 -9.97 13.44
C ASP A 87 -6.61 -8.85 13.34
N GLU A 88 -6.73 -8.00 14.37
CA GLU A 88 -7.61 -6.83 14.33
C GLU A 88 -7.08 -5.77 13.37
N VAL A 89 -5.78 -5.52 13.40
CA VAL A 89 -5.12 -4.55 12.51
C VAL A 89 -5.19 -5.02 11.05
N THR A 90 -4.97 -6.30 10.78
CA THR A 90 -5.10 -6.85 9.41
C THR A 90 -6.55 -6.83 8.92
N ALA A 91 -7.51 -7.17 9.76
CA ALA A 91 -8.94 -7.10 9.42
C ALA A 91 -9.39 -5.65 9.14
N GLU A 92 -8.90 -4.68 9.93
CA GLU A 92 -9.17 -3.26 9.71
C GLU A 92 -8.59 -2.77 8.38
N SER A 93 -7.37 -3.20 8.03
CA SER A 93 -6.73 -2.85 6.74
C SER A 93 -7.59 -3.28 5.55
N ILE A 94 -8.20 -4.46 5.61
CA ILE A 94 -9.08 -4.97 4.54
C ILE A 94 -10.35 -4.11 4.41
N ARG A 95 -10.89 -3.58 5.51
CA ARG A 95 -12.07 -2.69 5.47
C ARG A 95 -11.80 -1.35 4.79
N HIS A 96 -10.55 -0.92 4.77
CA HIS A 96 -10.12 0.34 4.15
C HIS A 96 -9.71 0.21 2.68
N LEU A 97 -9.87 -0.97 2.07
CA LEU A 97 -9.50 -1.18 0.68
C LEU A 97 -10.46 -0.45 -0.29
N PRO A 98 -9.97 -0.04 -1.48
CA PRO A 98 -10.77 0.62 -2.49
C PRO A 98 -11.85 -0.32 -3.05
N ARG A 99 -12.89 0.23 -3.67
CA ARG A 99 -14.02 -0.52 -4.26
C ARG A 99 -13.57 -1.58 -5.26
N LYS A 100 -12.49 -1.33 -5.99
CA LYS A 100 -11.89 -2.26 -6.96
C LYS A 100 -11.49 -3.59 -6.32
N SER A 101 -11.25 -3.61 -5.00
CA SER A 101 -10.93 -4.85 -4.27
C SER A 101 -12.03 -5.92 -4.35
N ALA A 102 -13.29 -5.50 -4.62
CA ALA A 102 -14.42 -6.43 -4.80
C ALA A 102 -14.28 -7.34 -6.05
N GLU A 103 -13.40 -7.00 -6.99
CA GLU A 103 -13.08 -7.83 -8.16
C GLU A 103 -12.07 -8.95 -7.85
N TYR A 104 -11.56 -9.03 -6.61
CA TYR A 104 -10.52 -9.95 -6.16
C TYR A 104 -11.03 -10.83 -5.02
N GLN A 105 -10.38 -11.97 -4.83
CA GLN A 105 -10.65 -12.86 -3.69
C GLN A 105 -9.63 -12.57 -2.58
N ILE A 106 -10.01 -11.73 -1.61
CA ILE A 106 -9.14 -11.35 -0.50
C ILE A 106 -9.48 -12.20 0.72
N HIS A 107 -8.52 -12.98 1.17
CA HIS A 107 -8.67 -13.89 2.31
C HIS A 107 -7.79 -13.45 3.46
N LEU A 108 -8.37 -13.34 4.66
CA LEU A 108 -7.63 -13.23 5.90
C LEU A 108 -7.53 -14.63 6.52
N LYS A 109 -6.33 -15.17 6.55
CA LYS A 109 -6.04 -16.43 7.23
C LYS A 109 -5.93 -16.15 8.73
N LYS A 110 -6.97 -16.51 9.47
CA LYS A 110 -6.96 -16.37 10.93
C LYS A 110 -5.98 -17.35 11.55
N ASN A 111 -5.31 -16.90 12.58
CA ASN A 111 -4.49 -17.75 13.42
C ASN A 111 -5.32 -18.24 14.61
N ASP A 112 -5.01 -19.45 15.10
CA ASP A 112 -5.63 -19.98 16.32
C ASP A 112 -5.04 -19.35 17.60
N GLU A 113 -3.89 -18.67 17.48
CA GLU A 113 -3.21 -17.96 18.55
C GLU A 113 -3.45 -16.45 18.48
N PHE A 114 -3.64 -15.82 19.64
CA PHE A 114 -3.70 -14.36 19.76
C PHE A 114 -2.29 -13.77 19.63
N LEU A 115 -1.96 -13.31 18.43
CA LEU A 115 -0.66 -12.71 18.16
C LEU A 115 -0.68 -11.22 18.49
N MET A 116 0.06 -10.84 19.53
CA MET A 116 0.23 -9.46 19.94
C MET A 116 1.58 -8.93 19.48
N ALA A 117 1.60 -7.70 18.97
CA ALA A 117 2.83 -7.04 18.57
C ALA A 117 2.80 -5.56 19.00
N LYS A 118 3.98 -5.02 19.28
CA LYS A 118 4.16 -3.61 19.60
C LYS A 118 4.29 -2.80 18.33
N MET A 119 3.37 -1.85 18.10
CA MET A 119 3.32 -1.10 16.85
C MET A 119 2.62 0.27 16.96
N ASP A 120 2.89 1.15 16.01
CA ASP A 120 2.00 2.27 15.67
C ASP A 120 0.96 1.76 14.68
N VAL A 121 -0.27 1.53 15.16
CA VAL A 121 -1.37 0.94 14.38
C VAL A 121 -1.60 1.65 13.07
N ARG A 122 -1.58 2.98 13.06
CA ARG A 122 -1.83 3.79 11.87
C ARG A 122 -0.79 3.53 10.77
N LEU A 123 0.48 3.40 11.15
CA LEU A 123 1.56 3.16 10.21
C LEU A 123 1.56 1.70 9.72
N ILE A 124 1.25 0.75 10.58
CA ILE A 124 1.14 -0.67 10.17
C ILE A 124 -0.08 -0.90 9.27
N LEU A 125 -1.22 -0.25 9.54
CA LEU A 125 -2.36 -0.22 8.62
C LEU A 125 -1.92 0.27 7.23
N GLN A 126 -1.15 1.35 7.15
CA GLN A 126 -0.62 1.90 5.90
C GLN A 126 0.29 0.90 5.17
N VAL A 127 1.15 0.17 5.90
CA VAL A 127 1.99 -0.90 5.32
C VAL A 127 1.12 -1.98 4.69
N ILE A 128 0.16 -2.53 5.43
CA ILE A 128 -0.68 -3.63 4.94
C ILE A 128 -1.51 -3.19 3.73
N ILE A 129 -2.13 -2.01 3.79
CA ILE A 129 -2.89 -1.44 2.67
C ILE A 129 -1.99 -1.26 1.44
N ASN A 130 -0.77 -0.72 1.59
CA ASN A 130 0.17 -0.57 0.48
C ASN A 130 0.57 -1.91 -0.16
N LEU A 131 0.76 -2.97 0.65
CA LEU A 131 1.08 -4.31 0.13
C LEU A 131 -0.10 -4.92 -0.61
N ILE A 132 -1.34 -4.78 -0.08
CA ILE A 132 -2.54 -5.25 -0.76
C ILE A 132 -2.80 -4.45 -2.04
N ASP A 133 -2.64 -3.13 -2.03
CA ASP A 133 -2.79 -2.28 -3.22
C ASP A 133 -1.79 -2.66 -4.32
N ASN A 134 -0.56 -3.04 -3.96
CA ASN A 134 0.39 -3.58 -4.91
C ASN A 134 -0.13 -4.89 -5.54
N ALA A 135 -0.66 -5.82 -4.75
CA ALA A 135 -1.25 -7.04 -5.27
C ALA A 135 -2.43 -6.74 -6.22
N LEU A 136 -3.37 -5.86 -5.82
CA LEU A 136 -4.50 -5.43 -6.66
C LEU A 136 -4.06 -4.77 -7.97
N LYS A 137 -2.93 -4.08 -7.96
CA LYS A 137 -2.42 -3.35 -9.12
C LYS A 137 -1.71 -4.23 -10.12
N TYR A 138 -0.96 -5.21 -9.64
CA TYR A 138 -0.07 -6.03 -10.47
C TYR A 138 -0.62 -7.43 -10.79
N THR A 139 -1.81 -7.75 -10.31
CA THR A 139 -2.50 -9.01 -10.62
C THR A 139 -3.77 -8.76 -11.44
N PRO A 140 -4.22 -9.71 -12.27
CA PRO A 140 -5.49 -9.59 -12.99
C PRO A 140 -6.68 -9.68 -12.04
N ALA A 141 -7.82 -9.10 -12.44
CA ALA A 141 -9.09 -9.28 -11.73
C ALA A 141 -9.42 -10.77 -11.54
N GLY A 142 -10.00 -11.12 -10.39
CA GLY A 142 -10.27 -12.51 -10.00
C GLY A 142 -9.11 -13.20 -9.30
N SER A 143 -7.93 -12.55 -9.19
CA SER A 143 -6.79 -13.10 -8.44
C SER A 143 -7.10 -13.29 -6.97
N VAL A 144 -6.40 -14.24 -6.36
CA VAL A 144 -6.45 -14.51 -4.91
C VAL A 144 -5.33 -13.75 -4.22
N ILE A 145 -5.70 -13.00 -3.19
CA ILE A 145 -4.78 -12.30 -2.30
C ILE A 145 -5.02 -12.82 -0.88
N GLU A 146 -4.00 -13.35 -0.24
CA GLU A 146 -4.11 -13.86 1.13
C GLU A 146 -3.25 -13.01 2.07
N VAL A 147 -3.84 -12.60 3.19
CA VAL A 147 -3.14 -11.97 4.31
C VAL A 147 -3.08 -12.99 5.44
N ALA A 148 -1.87 -13.28 5.92
CA ALA A 148 -1.66 -14.24 6.99
C ALA A 148 -0.69 -13.68 8.03
N SER A 149 -0.81 -14.14 9.27
CA SER A 149 0.11 -13.84 10.37
C SER A 149 0.58 -15.11 11.05
N GLN A 150 1.81 -15.11 11.58
CA GLN A 150 2.36 -16.20 12.37
C GLN A 150 3.41 -15.72 13.36
N LYS A 151 3.54 -16.44 14.48
CA LYS A 151 4.63 -16.21 15.42
C LYS A 151 5.88 -16.95 14.94
N LYS A 152 6.99 -16.27 14.93
CA LYS A 152 8.31 -16.87 14.63
C LYS A 152 9.32 -16.33 15.64
N GLU A 153 9.70 -17.16 16.56
CA GLU A 153 10.56 -16.77 17.67
C GLU A 153 9.96 -15.59 18.47
N ASN A 154 10.68 -14.49 18.56
CA ASN A 154 10.25 -13.25 19.25
C ASN A 154 9.61 -12.21 18.30
N MET A 155 9.23 -12.63 17.12
CA MET A 155 8.63 -11.76 16.11
C MET A 155 7.26 -12.29 15.67
N VAL A 156 6.40 -11.38 15.27
CA VAL A 156 5.20 -11.69 14.49
C VAL A 156 5.53 -11.40 13.03
N GLU A 157 5.42 -12.43 12.18
CA GLU A 157 5.49 -12.28 10.73
C GLU A 157 4.09 -12.03 10.18
N VAL A 158 3.93 -11.02 9.33
CA VAL A 158 2.71 -10.76 8.55
C VAL A 158 3.07 -10.86 7.09
N SER A 159 2.31 -11.66 6.35
CA SER A 159 2.51 -11.86 4.92
C SER A 159 1.29 -11.45 4.10
N VAL A 160 1.55 -10.86 2.94
CA VAL A 160 0.56 -10.61 1.89
C VAL A 160 1.03 -11.37 0.66
N SER A 161 0.28 -12.38 0.24
CA SER A 161 0.59 -13.19 -0.92
C SER A 161 -0.43 -12.98 -2.03
N ASP A 162 0.02 -13.07 -3.27
CA ASP A 162 -0.82 -13.03 -4.46
C ASP A 162 -0.48 -14.20 -5.40
N ASN A 163 -1.37 -14.49 -6.33
CA ASN A 163 -1.17 -15.47 -7.40
C ASN A 163 -0.98 -14.81 -8.78
N GLY A 164 -0.38 -13.63 -8.80
CA GLY A 164 -0.10 -12.86 -10.01
C GLY A 164 1.11 -13.37 -10.82
N PRO A 165 1.65 -12.52 -11.71
CA PRO A 165 2.76 -12.89 -12.59
C PRO A 165 4.11 -13.03 -11.88
N GLY A 166 4.21 -12.60 -10.61
CA GLY A 166 5.49 -12.58 -9.88
C GLY A 166 6.37 -11.37 -10.22
N ILE A 167 7.55 -11.34 -9.60
CA ILE A 167 8.56 -10.28 -9.74
C ILE A 167 9.88 -10.93 -10.16
N SER A 168 10.56 -10.36 -11.17
CA SER A 168 11.87 -10.87 -11.60
C SER A 168 12.93 -10.77 -10.49
N ALA A 169 13.91 -11.65 -10.50
CA ALA A 169 15.01 -11.64 -9.50
C ALA A 169 15.72 -10.28 -9.44
N GLU A 170 15.99 -9.68 -10.62
CA GLU A 170 16.60 -8.36 -10.72
C GLU A 170 15.71 -7.27 -10.08
N ALA A 171 14.40 -7.28 -10.33
CA ALA A 171 13.49 -6.31 -9.78
C ALA A 171 13.35 -6.43 -8.25
N LYS A 172 13.42 -7.66 -7.68
CA LYS A 172 13.35 -7.87 -6.23
C LYS A 172 14.47 -7.18 -5.45
N GLU A 173 15.64 -7.00 -6.06
CA GLU A 173 16.77 -6.31 -5.43
C GLU A 173 16.48 -4.81 -5.23
N HIS A 174 15.63 -4.24 -6.08
CA HIS A 174 15.41 -2.79 -6.16
C HIS A 174 14.01 -2.33 -5.74
N ILE A 175 13.02 -3.24 -5.59
CA ILE A 175 11.61 -2.84 -5.38
C ILE A 175 11.36 -2.02 -4.11
N PHE A 176 12.26 -2.08 -3.14
CA PHE A 176 12.19 -1.26 -1.92
C PHE A 176 12.99 0.04 -2.03
N GLU A 177 13.63 0.30 -3.16
CA GLU A 177 14.28 1.58 -3.41
C GLU A 177 13.25 2.66 -3.74
N MET A 178 13.55 3.87 -3.29
CA MET A 178 12.68 5.03 -3.55
C MET A 178 12.61 5.31 -5.04
N PHE A 179 11.39 5.52 -5.57
CA PHE A 179 11.12 5.81 -6.98
C PHE A 179 11.39 4.65 -7.95
N TYR A 180 11.67 3.45 -7.46
CA TYR A 180 11.76 2.30 -8.33
C TYR A 180 10.36 1.91 -8.84
N THR A 181 10.19 1.95 -10.15
CA THR A 181 9.02 1.45 -10.86
C THR A 181 9.50 0.38 -11.83
N GLY A 182 9.09 -0.87 -11.61
CA GLY A 182 9.49 -1.98 -12.48
C GLY A 182 9.15 -1.74 -13.96
N THR A 183 9.89 -2.38 -14.85
CA THR A 183 9.77 -2.23 -16.33
C THR A 183 8.50 -2.85 -16.93
N HIS A 184 7.61 -3.43 -16.13
CA HIS A 184 6.42 -4.08 -16.66
C HIS A 184 5.39 -3.07 -17.16
N LYS A 185 5.09 -3.17 -18.48
CA LYS A 185 3.99 -2.47 -19.15
C LYS A 185 2.63 -3.03 -18.70
N ILE A 186 2.24 -2.79 -17.46
CA ILE A 186 0.87 -3.01 -17.03
C ILE A 186 0.09 -1.73 -17.31
N VAL A 187 -1.11 -1.87 -17.84
CA VAL A 187 -1.97 -0.81 -18.39
C VAL A 187 -2.23 0.35 -17.41
N ASP A 188 -1.98 0.15 -16.12
CA ASP A 188 -2.22 1.12 -15.05
C ASP A 188 -0.93 1.67 -14.38
N SER A 189 0.25 1.43 -14.97
CA SER A 189 1.56 1.88 -14.45
C SER A 189 1.71 3.41 -14.35
N ARG A 190 0.73 4.18 -14.83
CA ARG A 190 0.71 5.65 -14.80
C ARG A 190 0.53 6.23 -13.40
N ARG A 191 0.22 5.42 -12.38
CA ARG A 191 -0.14 5.89 -11.04
C ARG A 191 0.79 5.39 -9.92
N SER A 192 2.07 5.13 -10.21
CA SER A 192 3.01 4.61 -9.21
C SER A 192 4.29 5.42 -9.17
N LEU A 193 4.44 6.27 -8.17
CA LEU A 193 5.67 7.01 -7.89
C LEU A 193 6.81 6.13 -7.33
N GLY A 194 6.58 4.83 -7.13
CA GLY A 194 7.57 3.96 -6.48
C GLY A 194 7.88 4.33 -5.03
N LEU A 195 6.93 4.97 -4.34
CA LEU A 195 7.08 5.37 -2.93
C LEU A 195 6.49 4.36 -1.94
N GLY A 196 5.52 3.55 -2.36
CA GLY A 196 4.76 2.70 -1.44
C GLY A 196 5.63 1.66 -0.74
N LEU A 197 6.44 0.89 -1.48
CA LEU A 197 7.29 -0.15 -0.90
C LEU A 197 8.48 0.40 -0.12
N SER A 198 9.10 1.49 -0.58
CA SER A 198 10.17 2.15 0.17
C SER A 198 9.66 2.72 1.49
N LEU A 199 8.44 3.26 1.51
CA LEU A 199 7.77 3.71 2.74
C LEU A 199 7.47 2.52 3.67
N CYS A 200 6.96 1.40 3.13
CA CYS A 200 6.76 0.18 3.92
C CYS A 200 8.04 -0.25 4.61
N ARG A 201 9.15 -0.30 3.88
CA ARG A 201 10.46 -0.63 4.44
C ARG A 201 10.86 0.31 5.56
N SER A 202 10.78 1.61 5.36
CA SER A 202 11.15 2.60 6.37
C SER A 202 10.27 2.54 7.62
N ILE A 203 8.96 2.30 7.46
CA ILE A 203 8.04 2.13 8.59
C ILE A 203 8.41 0.87 9.39
N ILE A 204 8.65 -0.25 8.71
CA ILE A 204 8.96 -1.53 9.36
C ILE A 204 10.33 -1.47 10.06
N GLU A 205 11.35 -0.86 9.43
CA GLU A 205 12.65 -0.63 10.06
C GLU A 205 12.53 0.26 11.32
N ALA A 206 11.67 1.29 11.29
CA ALA A 206 11.39 2.12 12.47
C ALA A 206 10.66 1.35 13.60
N HIS A 207 10.00 0.23 13.29
CA HIS A 207 9.41 -0.71 14.24
C HIS A 207 10.33 -1.86 14.63
N GLU A 208 11.64 -1.75 14.35
CA GLU A 208 12.64 -2.78 14.64
C GLU A 208 12.37 -4.11 13.91
N GLY A 209 11.64 -4.06 12.81
CA GLY A 209 11.30 -5.19 11.96
C GLY A 209 12.11 -5.22 10.66
N SER A 210 11.76 -6.16 9.82
CA SER A 210 12.30 -6.31 8.46
C SER A 210 11.19 -6.61 7.47
N ILE A 211 11.36 -6.23 6.20
CA ILE A 211 10.44 -6.56 5.12
C ILE A 211 11.21 -7.24 3.99
N ARG A 212 10.61 -8.26 3.39
CA ARG A 212 11.18 -9.02 2.28
C ARG A 212 10.11 -9.41 1.27
N VAL A 213 10.55 -9.86 0.09
CA VAL A 213 9.70 -10.43 -0.96
C VAL A 213 10.27 -11.75 -1.44
N GLU A 214 9.38 -12.72 -1.65
CA GLU A 214 9.69 -14.06 -2.11
C GLU A 214 8.73 -14.46 -3.24
N ASP A 215 9.08 -15.51 -4.01
CA ASP A 215 8.17 -16.06 -5.00
C ASP A 215 7.09 -16.88 -4.32
N ASN A 216 5.86 -16.73 -4.80
CA ASN A 216 4.76 -17.62 -4.43
C ASN A 216 4.69 -18.80 -5.41
N HIS A 217 4.24 -19.96 -4.94
CA HIS A 217 4.07 -21.17 -5.74
C HIS A 217 2.57 -21.46 -5.98
N PRO A 218 2.17 -21.81 -7.23
CA PRO A 218 3.01 -22.01 -8.43
C PRO A 218 3.45 -20.72 -9.12
N HIS A 219 2.89 -19.56 -8.82
CA HIS A 219 3.25 -18.23 -9.32
C HIS A 219 2.73 -17.13 -8.40
N GLY A 220 3.29 -15.93 -8.49
CA GLY A 220 2.93 -14.77 -7.69
C GLY A 220 4.05 -14.31 -6.76
N CYS A 221 3.71 -13.48 -5.80
CA CYS A 221 4.64 -12.93 -4.81
C CYS A 221 4.12 -13.14 -3.39
N ILE A 222 5.06 -13.15 -2.45
CA ILE A 222 4.79 -13.09 -1.02
C ILE A 222 5.64 -11.95 -0.45
N PHE A 223 4.98 -10.89 -0.01
CA PHE A 223 5.60 -9.85 0.80
C PHE A 223 5.44 -10.20 2.26
N THR A 224 6.53 -10.27 3.01
CA THR A 224 6.50 -10.58 4.44
C THR A 224 7.22 -9.49 5.21
N PHE A 225 6.60 -9.01 6.29
CA PHE A 225 7.25 -8.13 7.24
C PHE A 225 7.15 -8.68 8.66
N THR A 226 8.05 -8.21 9.53
CA THR A 226 8.13 -8.64 10.93
C THR A 226 7.91 -7.48 11.87
N LEU A 227 7.32 -7.77 13.03
CA LEU A 227 7.17 -6.85 14.16
C LEU A 227 7.61 -7.56 15.44
N PRO A 228 8.15 -6.85 16.45
CA PRO A 228 8.44 -7.43 17.75
C PRO A 228 7.16 -8.01 18.38
N ALA A 229 7.20 -9.30 18.73
CA ALA A 229 6.10 -9.96 19.42
C ALA A 229 6.05 -9.50 20.89
N GLU A 230 4.84 -9.31 21.39
CA GLU A 230 4.61 -9.04 22.82
C GLU A 230 3.72 -10.11 23.42
N GLU A 231 4.04 -10.53 24.63
CA GLU A 231 3.22 -11.45 25.40
C GLU A 231 2.34 -10.67 26.38
N VAL A 232 1.04 -10.88 26.32
CA VAL A 232 0.15 -10.34 27.34
C VAL A 232 0.29 -11.19 28.59
N HIS A 233 1.01 -10.70 29.57
CA HIS A 233 0.92 -11.24 30.92
C HIS A 233 -0.42 -10.77 31.50
N LEU A 234 -1.45 -11.62 31.44
CA LEU A 234 -2.65 -11.43 32.24
C LEU A 234 -2.21 -11.59 33.69
N ASN A 235 -2.02 -10.47 34.38
CA ASN A 235 -1.88 -10.50 35.85
C ASN A 235 -3.19 -11.02 36.39
N GLU A 236 -3.17 -12.21 36.96
CA GLU A 236 -4.24 -12.77 37.78
C GLU A 236 -4.48 -11.94 39.04
#